data_864ba78ac3fc2782ade0436fb0ce6ba8
#
_entry.id   864ba78ac3fc2782ade0436fb0ce6ba8
#
_cell.length_a   1.000
_cell.length_b   1.000
_cell.length_c   1.000
_cell.angle_alpha   90.00
_cell.angle_beta   90.00
_cell.angle_gamma   90.00
#
_symmetry.space_group_name_H-M   'P 1'
#
loop_
_entity.id
_entity.type
_entity.pdbx_description
1 polymer ?
#
loop_
_entity_poly.entity_id
_entity_poly.type
_entity_poly.pdbx_seq_one_letter_code
_entity_poly.pdbx_strand_id
1 'polypeptide(L)'
;MSFPYVYDTGVLLAVERNDRRMWAIHHLALEEGRRVIVPSVVVAQAWRDPRRQAQLGRFLHSCEVVQLGFETAKSAGQLCGRARTADIVDATVVTVALACGAIVFTSDPDDVTELAAASEVKPGLVVRRV
;
A
#
# COMPACT_ATOMS: atom_id res chain seq x y z
N MET A 1 -18.65 -10.14 -1.41
CA MET A 1 -17.19 -10.27 -1.27
C MET A 1 -16.56 -8.92 -0.99
N SER A 2 -15.58 -8.89 -0.10
CA SER A 2 -14.92 -7.65 0.30
C SER A 2 -13.71 -7.38 -0.59
N PHE A 3 -13.52 -6.12 -1.02
CA PHE A 3 -12.31 -5.72 -1.73
C PHE A 3 -11.10 -5.82 -0.81
N PRO A 4 -9.96 -6.28 -1.29
CA PRO A 4 -8.73 -6.23 -0.50
C PRO A 4 -8.28 -4.79 -0.27
N TYR A 5 -7.48 -4.58 0.77
CA TYR A 5 -6.83 -3.30 1.04
C TYR A 5 -5.35 -3.41 0.69
N VAL A 6 -4.80 -2.34 0.14
CA VAL A 6 -3.35 -2.18 -0.02
C VAL A 6 -2.94 -0.95 0.79
N TYR A 7 -1.94 -1.11 1.63
CA TYR A 7 -1.42 -0.04 2.47
C TYR A 7 -0.11 0.49 1.93
N ASP A 8 0.03 1.80 1.88
CA ASP A 8 1.30 2.44 1.53
C ASP A 8 2.11 2.78 2.80
N THR A 9 3.25 3.44 2.61
CA THR A 9 4.16 3.79 3.69
C THR A 9 3.50 4.67 4.75
N GLY A 10 2.63 5.60 4.34
CA GLY A 10 1.94 6.49 5.29
C GLY A 10 1.09 5.74 6.30
N VAL A 11 0.49 4.61 5.89
CA VAL A 11 -0.26 3.75 6.82
C VAL A 11 0.67 3.14 7.87
N LEU A 12 1.82 2.62 7.44
CA LEU A 12 2.78 2.02 8.36
C LEU A 12 3.32 3.03 9.36
N LEU A 13 3.57 4.26 8.90
CA LEU A 13 4.00 5.33 9.77
C LEU A 13 2.91 5.74 10.76
N ALA A 14 1.64 5.75 10.33
CA ALA A 14 0.51 6.03 11.22
C ALA A 14 0.39 4.96 12.33
N VAL A 15 0.55 3.69 11.96
CA VAL A 15 0.55 2.58 12.91
C VAL A 15 1.69 2.74 13.93
N GLU A 16 2.87 3.10 13.45
CA GLU A 16 4.03 3.31 14.31
C GLU A 16 3.79 4.43 15.32
N ARG A 17 3.06 5.48 14.93
CA ARG A 17 2.67 6.57 15.81
C ARG A 17 1.49 6.22 16.73
N ASN A 18 1.02 5.00 16.65
CA ASN A 18 -0.14 4.52 17.41
C ASN A 18 -1.42 5.31 17.07
N ASP A 19 -1.63 5.59 15.79
CA ASP A 19 -2.84 6.27 15.31
C ASP A 19 -4.04 5.36 15.52
N ARG A 20 -4.96 5.77 16.39
CA ARG A 20 -6.11 4.95 16.79
C ARG A 20 -7.08 4.70 15.64
N ARG A 21 -7.27 5.70 14.79
CA ARG A 21 -8.16 5.57 13.64
C ARG A 21 -7.64 4.50 12.68
N MET A 22 -6.35 4.52 12.41
CA MET A 22 -5.76 3.52 11.51
C MET A 22 -5.84 2.12 12.09
N TRP A 23 -5.57 1.98 13.38
CA TRP A 23 -5.72 0.69 14.07
C TRP A 23 -7.17 0.19 13.99
N ALA A 24 -8.16 1.07 14.17
CA ALA A 24 -9.57 0.71 14.09
C ALA A 24 -9.95 0.24 12.67
N ILE A 25 -9.49 0.94 11.65
CA ILE A 25 -9.69 0.55 10.25
C ILE A 25 -9.13 -0.84 10.00
N HIS A 26 -7.92 -1.09 10.49
CA HIS A 26 -7.24 -2.37 10.29
C HIS A 26 -7.96 -3.51 11.01
N HIS A 27 -8.33 -3.32 12.28
CA HIS A 27 -9.07 -4.32 13.04
C HIS A 27 -10.39 -4.69 12.36
N LEU A 28 -11.12 -3.68 11.88
CA LEU A 28 -12.37 -3.93 11.16
C LEU A 28 -12.13 -4.73 9.88
N ALA A 29 -11.08 -4.41 9.15
CA ALA A 29 -10.72 -5.14 7.94
C ALA A 29 -10.47 -6.61 8.23
N LEU A 30 -9.74 -6.92 9.31
CA LEU A 30 -9.47 -8.29 9.71
C LEU A 30 -10.75 -9.02 10.14
N GLU A 31 -11.63 -8.35 10.88
CA GLU A 31 -12.92 -8.94 11.28
C GLU A 31 -13.80 -9.26 10.07
N GLU A 32 -13.73 -8.44 9.02
CA GLU A 32 -14.47 -8.66 7.78
C GLU A 32 -13.84 -9.73 6.89
N GLY A 33 -12.70 -10.28 7.27
CA GLY A 33 -11.98 -11.27 6.47
C GLY A 33 -11.33 -10.68 5.22
N ARG A 34 -11.06 -9.37 5.18
CA ARG A 34 -10.41 -8.74 4.04
C ARG A 34 -8.94 -9.13 3.97
N ARG A 35 -8.45 -9.32 2.78
CA ARG A 35 -7.00 -9.38 2.55
C ARG A 35 -6.43 -7.98 2.77
N VAL A 36 -5.38 -7.90 3.56
CA VAL A 36 -4.66 -6.65 3.81
C VAL A 36 -3.25 -6.84 3.29
N ILE A 37 -2.94 -6.14 2.23
CA ILE A 37 -1.71 -6.35 1.45
C ILE A 37 -0.75 -5.19 1.68
N VAL A 38 0.50 -5.52 1.97
CA VAL A 38 1.59 -4.55 2.08
C VAL A 38 2.71 -4.98 1.13
N PRO A 39 2.99 -4.19 0.08
CA PRO A 39 4.14 -4.50 -0.77
C PRO A 39 5.45 -4.44 0.01
N SER A 40 6.37 -5.34 -0.26
CA SER A 40 7.63 -5.42 0.49
C SER A 40 8.47 -4.15 0.40
N VAL A 41 8.37 -3.40 -0.71
CA VAL A 41 9.08 -2.11 -0.85
C VAL A 41 8.55 -1.06 0.13
N VAL A 42 7.27 -1.16 0.50
CA VAL A 42 6.67 -0.29 1.52
C VAL A 42 7.27 -0.61 2.89
N VAL A 43 7.44 -1.89 3.19
CA VAL A 43 8.13 -2.31 4.42
C VAL A 43 9.55 -1.75 4.46
N ALA A 44 10.28 -1.87 3.34
CA ALA A 44 11.64 -1.35 3.26
C ALA A 44 11.71 0.16 3.48
N GLN A 45 10.70 0.88 3.04
CA GLN A 45 10.66 2.34 3.23
C GLN A 45 10.35 2.73 4.67
N ALA A 46 9.51 1.97 5.38
CA ALA A 46 9.07 2.30 6.74
C ALA A 46 9.96 1.69 7.83
N TRP A 47 10.54 0.51 7.58
CA TRP A 47 11.30 -0.21 8.59
C TRP A 47 12.70 0.38 8.77
N ARG A 48 13.11 0.61 10.03
CA ARG A 48 14.45 1.16 10.33
C ARG A 48 15.15 0.45 11.48
N ASP A 49 14.45 0.26 12.62
CA ASP A 49 15.08 -0.27 13.83
C ASP A 49 14.06 -1.13 14.59
N PRO A 50 14.28 -2.47 14.63
CA PRO A 50 13.33 -3.37 15.29
C PRO A 50 13.11 -3.05 16.77
N ARG A 51 14.10 -2.44 17.42
CA ARG A 51 13.96 -2.09 18.86
C ARG A 51 12.94 -0.99 19.09
N ARG A 52 12.63 -0.18 18.09
CA ARG A 52 11.70 0.94 18.17
C ARG A 52 10.37 0.67 17.50
N GLN A 53 10.28 -0.41 16.75
CA GLN A 53 9.15 -0.67 15.86
C GLN A 53 8.39 -1.95 16.20
N ALA A 54 8.31 -2.26 17.51
CA ALA A 54 7.61 -3.46 17.96
C ALA A 54 6.13 -3.46 17.52
N GLN A 55 5.45 -2.32 17.59
CA GLN A 55 4.05 -2.22 17.17
C GLN A 55 3.90 -2.44 15.67
N LEU A 56 4.78 -1.83 14.88
CA LEU A 56 4.78 -2.04 13.43
C LEU A 56 5.06 -3.50 13.09
N GLY A 57 5.99 -4.13 13.79
CA GLY A 57 6.28 -5.55 13.60
C GLY A 57 5.05 -6.43 13.83
N ARG A 58 4.31 -6.19 14.92
CA ARG A 58 3.07 -6.93 15.21
C ARG A 58 2.01 -6.68 14.15
N PHE A 59 1.86 -5.42 13.73
CA PHE A 59 0.92 -5.06 12.67
C PHE A 59 1.22 -5.83 11.38
N LEU A 60 2.47 -5.86 10.98
CA LEU A 60 2.88 -6.54 9.75
C LEU A 60 2.61 -8.05 9.80
N HIS A 61 2.66 -8.68 10.97
CA HIS A 61 2.30 -10.09 11.12
C HIS A 61 0.84 -10.37 10.79
N SER A 62 -0.03 -9.38 10.90
CA SER A 62 -1.44 -9.52 10.54
C SER A 62 -1.71 -9.13 9.08
N CYS A 63 -0.71 -8.73 8.34
CA CYS A 63 -0.80 -8.34 6.94
C CYS A 63 -0.19 -9.41 6.03
N GLU A 64 -0.62 -9.39 4.77
CA GLU A 64 -0.01 -10.18 3.72
C GLU A 64 1.06 -9.32 3.05
N VAL A 65 2.33 -9.57 3.38
CA VAL A 65 3.43 -8.86 2.74
C VAL A 65 3.77 -9.57 1.43
N VAL A 66 3.65 -8.84 0.32
CA VAL A 66 3.90 -9.39 -1.01
C VAL A 66 5.23 -8.90 -1.54
N GLN A 67 6.02 -9.82 -2.07
CA GLN A 67 7.34 -9.51 -2.60
C GLN A 67 7.23 -8.82 -3.96
N LEU A 68 8.18 -7.91 -4.23
CA LEU A 68 8.32 -7.29 -5.53
C LEU A 68 8.99 -8.27 -6.49
N GLY A 69 8.17 -9.01 -7.23
CA GLY A 69 8.67 -9.93 -8.24
C GLY A 69 9.05 -9.24 -9.54
N PHE A 70 9.64 -10.00 -10.46
CA PHE A 70 10.17 -9.44 -11.70
C PHE A 70 9.09 -8.76 -12.56
N GLU A 71 7.95 -9.42 -12.76
CA GLU A 71 6.88 -8.86 -13.59
C GLU A 71 6.27 -7.59 -12.97
N THR A 72 6.03 -7.62 -11.67
CA THR A 72 5.53 -6.44 -10.95
C THR A 72 6.54 -5.30 -11.00
N ALA A 73 7.83 -5.61 -10.86
CA ALA A 73 8.89 -4.61 -10.94
C ALA A 73 8.91 -3.91 -12.31
N LYS A 74 8.76 -4.70 -13.39
CA LYS A 74 8.70 -4.13 -14.73
C LYS A 74 7.47 -3.24 -14.91
N SER A 75 6.31 -3.70 -14.45
CA SER A 75 5.07 -2.93 -14.55
C SER A 75 5.16 -1.61 -13.78
N ALA A 76 5.71 -1.66 -12.56
CA ALA A 76 5.90 -0.46 -11.74
C ALA A 76 6.88 0.51 -12.42
N GLY A 77 7.97 0.00 -12.99
CA GLY A 77 8.94 0.82 -13.72
C GLY A 77 8.32 1.49 -14.94
N GLN A 78 7.52 0.75 -15.71
CA GLN A 78 6.80 1.31 -16.85
C GLN A 78 5.82 2.40 -16.42
N LEU A 79 5.14 2.21 -15.31
CA LEU A 79 4.23 3.21 -14.77
C LEU A 79 4.98 4.49 -14.40
N CYS A 80 6.14 4.36 -13.76
CA CYS A 80 7.01 5.50 -13.48
C CYS A 80 7.37 6.26 -14.77
N GLY A 81 7.69 5.54 -15.85
CA GLY A 81 8.01 6.15 -17.13
C GLY A 81 6.85 6.95 -17.69
N ARG A 82 5.63 6.41 -17.63
CA ARG A 82 4.43 7.11 -18.11
C ARG A 82 4.08 8.31 -17.27
N ALA A 83 4.20 8.20 -15.96
CA ALA A 83 3.86 9.27 -15.02
C ALA A 83 4.99 10.29 -14.86
N ARG A 84 6.15 10.02 -15.43
CA ARG A 84 7.35 10.87 -15.31
C ARG A 84 7.76 11.11 -13.87
N THR A 85 7.81 10.04 -13.09
CA THR A 85 8.23 10.05 -11.69
C THR A 85 9.29 8.98 -11.46
N ALA A 86 10.08 9.17 -10.40
CA ALA A 86 11.03 8.16 -9.92
C ALA A 86 10.53 7.45 -8.66
N ASP A 87 9.29 7.72 -8.24
CA ASP A 87 8.74 7.14 -7.01
C ASP A 87 8.29 5.71 -7.26
N ILE A 88 9.24 4.78 -7.15
CA ILE A 88 8.99 3.36 -7.40
C ILE A 88 8.11 2.74 -6.30
N VAL A 89 8.12 3.27 -5.07
CA VAL A 89 7.30 2.73 -4.00
C VAL A 89 5.82 2.99 -4.30
N ASP A 90 5.46 4.23 -4.61
CA ASP A 90 4.09 4.58 -4.98
C ASP A 90 3.64 3.84 -6.23
N ALA A 91 4.53 3.73 -7.24
CA ALA A 91 4.22 3.00 -8.46
C ALA A 91 3.97 1.50 -8.19
N THR A 92 4.70 0.91 -7.25
CA THR A 92 4.51 -0.48 -6.85
C THR A 92 3.17 -0.65 -6.13
N VAL A 93 2.83 0.27 -5.23
CA VAL A 93 1.54 0.25 -4.54
C VAL A 93 0.39 0.27 -5.55
N VAL A 94 0.44 1.18 -6.51
CA VAL A 94 -0.59 1.30 -7.55
C VAL A 94 -0.66 0.04 -8.40
N THR A 95 0.49 -0.47 -8.83
CA THR A 95 0.56 -1.69 -9.67
C THR A 95 -0.07 -2.88 -8.95
N VAL A 96 0.27 -3.10 -7.69
CA VAL A 96 -0.29 -4.20 -6.89
C VAL A 96 -1.79 -4.01 -6.71
N ALA A 97 -2.22 -2.79 -6.37
CA ALA A 97 -3.63 -2.50 -6.12
C ALA A 97 -4.50 -2.71 -7.37
N LEU A 98 -4.01 -2.29 -8.54
CA LEU A 98 -4.72 -2.50 -9.79
C LEU A 98 -4.85 -3.99 -10.13
N ALA A 99 -3.78 -4.76 -9.90
CA ALA A 99 -3.79 -6.20 -10.16
C ALA A 99 -4.76 -6.95 -9.26
N CYS A 100 -4.94 -6.50 -8.02
CA CYS A 100 -5.80 -7.16 -7.03
C CYS A 100 -7.21 -6.59 -6.95
N GLY A 101 -7.48 -5.47 -7.62
CA GLY A 101 -8.76 -4.76 -7.47
C GLY A 101 -8.92 -4.20 -6.06
N ALA A 102 -7.85 -3.70 -5.45
CA ALA A 102 -7.81 -3.30 -4.06
C ALA A 102 -8.15 -1.83 -3.85
N ILE A 103 -8.58 -1.51 -2.63
CA ILE A 103 -8.70 -0.13 -2.15
C ILE A 103 -7.35 0.27 -1.54
N VAL A 104 -6.79 1.39 -1.97
CA VAL A 104 -5.50 1.89 -1.46
C VAL A 104 -5.72 2.85 -0.31
N PHE A 105 -5.01 2.62 0.81
CA PHE A 105 -4.94 3.56 1.92
C PHE A 105 -3.59 4.26 1.87
N THR A 106 -3.60 5.58 1.84
CA THR A 106 -2.40 6.40 1.63
C THR A 106 -2.50 7.74 2.35
N SER A 107 -1.36 8.31 2.73
CA SER A 107 -1.28 9.70 3.20
C SER A 107 -1.20 10.69 2.03
N ASP A 108 -0.93 10.23 0.80
CA ASP A 108 -0.78 11.05 -0.39
C ASP A 108 -1.76 10.63 -1.49
N PRO A 109 -3.07 10.83 -1.30
CA PRO A 109 -4.07 10.34 -2.27
C PRO A 109 -3.94 10.96 -3.65
N ASP A 110 -3.46 12.20 -3.75
CA ASP A 110 -3.31 12.86 -5.06
C ASP A 110 -2.23 12.19 -5.90
N ASP A 111 -1.07 11.88 -5.31
CA ASP A 111 0.03 11.21 -6.01
C ASP A 111 -0.39 9.81 -6.48
N VAL A 112 -1.09 9.07 -5.62
CA VAL A 112 -1.57 7.73 -5.96
C VAL A 112 -2.60 7.80 -7.07
N THR A 113 -3.52 8.77 -7.02
CA THR A 113 -4.55 8.97 -8.03
C THR A 113 -3.94 9.33 -9.39
N GLU A 114 -2.92 10.20 -9.40
CA GLU A 114 -2.22 10.56 -10.63
C GLU A 114 -1.53 9.36 -11.28
N LEU A 115 -0.86 8.54 -10.45
CA LEU A 115 -0.23 7.31 -10.94
C LEU A 115 -1.26 6.33 -11.50
N ALA A 116 -2.37 6.16 -10.82
CA ALA A 116 -3.44 5.28 -11.29
C ALA A 116 -4.00 5.76 -12.62
N ALA A 117 -4.18 7.07 -12.79
CA ALA A 117 -4.64 7.64 -14.06
C ALA A 117 -3.64 7.39 -15.20
N ALA A 118 -2.34 7.50 -14.91
CA ALA A 118 -1.30 7.26 -15.90
C ALA A 118 -1.25 5.81 -16.38
N SER A 119 -1.77 4.87 -15.61
CA SER A 119 -1.83 3.45 -15.99
C SER A 119 -2.85 3.17 -17.09
N GLU A 120 -3.83 4.04 -17.24
CA GLU A 120 -4.96 3.88 -18.17
C GLU A 120 -5.81 2.63 -17.92
N VAL A 121 -5.62 1.97 -16.77
CA VAL A 121 -6.43 0.80 -16.39
C VAL A 121 -7.79 1.25 -15.87
N LYS A 122 -8.83 0.58 -16.32
CA LYS A 122 -10.21 0.90 -15.91
C LYS A 122 -10.92 -0.36 -15.41
N PRO A 123 -11.79 -0.21 -14.38
CA PRO A 123 -11.98 1.01 -13.61
C PRO A 123 -10.72 1.41 -12.84
N GLY A 124 -10.61 2.69 -12.49
CA GLY A 124 -9.48 3.20 -11.72
C GLY A 124 -9.49 2.73 -10.26
N LEU A 125 -8.52 3.18 -9.49
CA LEU A 125 -8.40 2.82 -8.08
C LEU A 125 -9.38 3.58 -7.21
N VAL A 126 -9.83 2.91 -6.14
CA VAL A 126 -10.46 3.59 -5.01
C VAL A 126 -9.36 3.90 -3.99
N VAL A 127 -9.25 5.16 -3.62
CA VAL A 127 -8.18 5.66 -2.75
C VAL A 127 -8.80 6.27 -1.49
N ARG A 128 -8.24 5.95 -0.34
CA ARG A 128 -8.67 6.49 0.95
C ARG A 128 -7.51 7.17 1.64
N ARG A 129 -7.74 8.37 2.16
CA ARG A 129 -6.74 9.10 2.93
C ARG A 129 -6.63 8.52 4.34
N VAL A 130 -5.41 8.40 4.80
CA VAL A 130 -5.11 8.00 6.18
C VAL A 130 -4.91 9.21 7.07
#